data_3c63c8cb0f814ab60e38d6d4befe27c6
#
_entry.id   3c63c8cb0f814ab60e38d6d4befe27c6
#
_cell.length_a   1.000
_cell.length_b   1.000
_cell.length_c   1.000
_cell.angle_alpha   90.00
_cell.angle_beta   90.00
_cell.angle_gamma   90.00
#
_symmetry.space_group_name_H-M   'P 1'
#
loop_
_entity.id
_entity.type
_entity.pdbx_description
1 polymer ?
#
loop_
_entity_poly.entity_id
_entity_poly.type
_entity_poly.pdbx_seq_one_letter_code
_entity_poly.pdbx_strand_id
1 'polypeptide(L)'
;MTTDGGGWLLVMNVITGSSHYNQLSLMTSYRGISDYHSNKMVISTSAMKELYGDLNFQQIRFHCRKHSVGRTFHVVTAANSSGNAVVQYFSGLTDVEPVSCGSYVRMEDDNSELARRCSEWNYGQAGKWSRTGKGWKNTVQRLYNHAAWIYGQYHWDLVDRNSFECDDMSASPSSGDFWKVFVR
;
A
#
# COMPACT_ATOMS: atom_id res chain seq x y z
N MET A 1 -1.44 1.54 20.11
CA MET A 1 -0.35 1.89 19.17
C MET A 1 -0.13 3.40 19.27
N THR A 2 1.08 3.81 19.60
CA THR A 2 1.41 5.23 19.85
C THR A 2 2.13 5.91 18.69
N THR A 3 2.42 5.17 17.60
CA THR A 3 3.09 5.70 16.41
C THR A 3 2.28 6.87 15.83
N ASP A 4 2.93 8.01 15.63
CA ASP A 4 2.36 9.20 15.03
C ASP A 4 1.00 9.60 15.64
N GLY A 5 0.94 9.73 16.95
CA GLY A 5 -0.26 10.15 17.70
C GLY A 5 -1.29 9.06 17.94
N GLY A 6 -1.08 7.82 17.54
CA GLY A 6 -1.97 6.68 17.80
C GLY A 6 -3.24 6.63 16.93
N GLY A 7 -4.21 5.81 17.33
CA GLY A 7 -5.51 5.70 16.65
C GLY A 7 -5.50 4.99 15.29
N TRP A 8 -4.45 4.23 14.96
CA TRP A 8 -4.33 3.52 13.70
C TRP A 8 -5.04 2.16 13.72
N LEU A 9 -5.93 1.92 12.77
CA LEU A 9 -6.56 0.63 12.51
C LEU A 9 -5.80 -0.10 11.39
N LEU A 10 -5.35 -1.32 11.66
CA LEU A 10 -4.67 -2.19 10.69
C LEU A 10 -5.71 -2.79 9.74
N VAL A 11 -5.61 -2.51 8.44
CA VAL A 11 -6.56 -2.97 7.41
C VAL A 11 -5.94 -3.94 6.42
N MET A 12 -4.61 -4.02 6.38
CA MET A 12 -3.88 -5.02 5.60
C MET A 12 -2.67 -5.48 6.41
N ASN A 13 -2.46 -6.80 6.51
CA ASN A 13 -1.33 -7.41 7.21
C ASN A 13 -0.84 -8.63 6.47
N VAL A 14 0.30 -8.48 5.79
CA VAL A 14 0.99 -9.58 5.12
C VAL A 14 2.38 -9.69 5.73
N ILE A 15 2.71 -10.87 6.27
CA ILE A 15 4.04 -11.19 6.79
C ILE A 15 4.45 -12.52 6.18
N THR A 16 5.60 -12.56 5.53
CA THR A 16 6.09 -13.77 4.88
C THR A 16 6.58 -14.78 5.90
N GLY A 17 6.18 -16.04 5.71
CA GLY A 17 6.66 -17.18 6.51
C GLY A 17 7.86 -17.87 5.85
N SER A 18 8.28 -18.99 6.43
CA SER A 18 9.36 -19.84 5.92
C SER A 18 9.00 -20.59 4.62
N SER A 19 7.71 -20.67 4.26
CA SER A 19 7.25 -21.25 2.99
C SER A 19 7.00 -20.14 1.98
N HIS A 20 7.61 -20.24 0.80
CA HIS A 20 7.57 -19.23 -0.27
C HIS A 20 6.21 -18.99 -0.92
N TYR A 21 5.12 -19.64 -0.46
CA TYR A 21 3.79 -19.51 -1.05
C TYR A 21 2.80 -18.96 -0.02
N ASN A 22 2.79 -17.64 0.14
CA ASN A 22 1.73 -16.99 0.88
C ASN A 22 0.56 -16.70 -0.06
N GLN A 23 -0.43 -17.60 -0.09
CA GLN A 23 -1.70 -17.28 -0.71
C GLN A 23 -2.35 -16.15 0.08
N LEU A 24 -2.54 -14.99 -0.55
CA LEU A 24 -3.19 -13.85 0.07
C LEU A 24 -4.66 -14.18 0.38
N SER A 25 -5.14 -13.73 1.52
CA SER A 25 -6.54 -13.81 1.94
C SER A 25 -7.23 -12.48 1.66
N LEU A 26 -8.03 -12.44 0.58
CA LEU A 26 -8.72 -11.22 0.16
C LEU A 26 -9.99 -11.00 0.99
N MET A 27 -10.01 -9.93 1.76
CA MET A 27 -11.19 -9.46 2.49
C MET A 27 -12.09 -8.62 1.57
N THR A 28 -13.29 -9.11 1.30
CA THR A 28 -14.31 -8.41 0.49
C THR A 28 -15.27 -7.59 1.36
N SER A 29 -15.23 -7.76 2.68
CA SER A 29 -15.85 -6.91 3.69
C SER A 29 -14.82 -6.53 4.74
N TYR A 30 -14.87 -5.29 5.24
CA TYR A 30 -13.93 -4.83 6.28
C TYR A 30 -14.10 -5.56 7.62
N ARG A 31 -15.21 -6.23 7.86
CA ARG A 31 -15.41 -7.07 9.06
C ARG A 31 -14.42 -8.20 9.19
N GLY A 32 -13.80 -8.61 8.06
CA GLY A 32 -12.73 -9.60 8.06
C GLY A 32 -11.37 -9.10 8.60
N ILE A 33 -11.20 -7.81 8.90
CA ILE A 33 -9.92 -7.27 9.43
C ILE A 33 -9.55 -7.84 10.82
N SER A 34 -10.50 -8.43 11.54
CA SER A 34 -10.25 -9.16 12.79
C SER A 34 -9.31 -10.37 12.60
N ASP A 35 -9.19 -10.90 11.38
CA ASP A 35 -8.29 -12.01 11.02
C ASP A 35 -6.84 -11.56 10.70
N TYR A 36 -6.41 -10.43 11.27
CA TYR A 36 -5.06 -9.91 11.04
C TYR A 36 -3.94 -10.87 11.50
N HIS A 37 -4.22 -11.79 12.40
CA HIS A 37 -3.29 -12.81 12.87
C HIS A 37 -2.90 -13.84 11.80
N SER A 38 -3.68 -13.97 10.72
CA SER A 38 -3.36 -14.89 9.62
C SER A 38 -2.08 -14.51 8.88
N ASN A 39 -1.61 -13.26 9.02
CA ASN A 39 -0.46 -12.71 8.30
C ASN A 39 -0.57 -12.76 6.76
N LYS A 40 -1.79 -12.87 6.23
CA LYS A 40 -2.09 -13.00 4.79
C LYS A 40 -3.19 -12.04 4.34
N MET A 41 -3.66 -11.21 5.25
CA MET A 41 -4.84 -10.37 5.06
C MET A 41 -4.56 -9.22 4.11
N VAL A 42 -5.29 -9.16 3.00
CA VAL A 42 -5.38 -8.01 2.09
C VAL A 42 -6.84 -7.60 1.94
N ILE A 43 -7.10 -6.32 1.77
CA ILE A 43 -8.46 -5.76 1.69
C ILE A 43 -8.77 -5.27 0.27
N SER A 44 -9.98 -5.57 -0.21
CA SER A 44 -10.45 -5.09 -1.50
C SER A 44 -10.82 -3.60 -1.44
N THR A 45 -10.84 -2.96 -2.60
CA THR A 45 -11.31 -1.56 -2.73
C THR A 45 -12.76 -1.40 -2.28
N SER A 46 -13.64 -2.39 -2.52
CA SER A 46 -15.02 -2.37 -2.06
C SER A 46 -15.13 -2.41 -0.53
N ALA A 47 -14.31 -3.25 0.12
CA ALA A 47 -14.25 -3.31 1.57
C ALA A 47 -13.66 -2.03 2.19
N MET A 48 -12.69 -1.40 1.52
CA MET A 48 -12.19 -0.08 1.93
C MET A 48 -13.25 1.01 1.80
N LYS A 49 -14.11 0.93 0.77
CA LYS A 49 -15.24 1.86 0.60
C LYS A 49 -16.28 1.70 1.72
N GLU A 50 -16.60 0.46 2.08
CA GLU A 50 -17.49 0.14 3.20
C GLU A 50 -16.90 0.70 4.51
N LEU A 51 -15.63 0.44 4.78
CA LEU A 51 -14.93 0.93 5.96
C LEU A 51 -14.88 2.47 6.03
N TYR A 52 -14.65 3.12 4.90
CA TYR A 52 -14.66 4.59 4.82
C TYR A 52 -16.04 5.15 5.16
N GLY A 53 -17.13 4.53 4.67
CA GLY A 53 -18.49 4.93 4.97
C GLY A 53 -18.82 4.88 6.48
N ASP A 54 -18.28 3.89 7.18
CA ASP A 54 -18.54 3.70 8.61
C ASP A 54 -17.61 4.53 9.52
N LEU A 55 -16.33 4.73 9.14
CA LEU A 55 -15.34 5.38 10.00
C LEU A 55 -14.90 6.77 9.54
N ASN A 56 -15.13 7.14 8.27
CA ASN A 56 -14.71 8.42 7.69
C ASN A 56 -13.23 8.75 8.00
N PHE A 57 -12.34 7.78 7.86
CA PHE A 57 -10.91 7.96 8.13
C PHE A 57 -10.28 8.97 7.16
N GLN A 58 -9.29 9.72 7.62
CA GLN A 58 -8.71 10.84 6.89
C GLN A 58 -7.29 10.57 6.38
N GLN A 59 -6.67 9.50 6.84
CA GLN A 59 -5.31 9.15 6.47
C GLN A 59 -5.14 7.64 6.22
N ILE A 60 -4.26 7.32 5.29
CA ILE A 60 -3.78 5.95 5.02
C ILE A 60 -2.28 5.92 5.24
N ARG A 61 -1.78 4.89 5.91
CA ARG A 61 -0.37 4.65 6.15
C ARG A 61 0.06 3.36 5.48
N PHE A 62 1.07 3.44 4.62
CA PHE A 62 1.71 2.30 3.96
C PHE A 62 3.05 2.02 4.61
N HIS A 63 3.30 0.77 4.97
CA HIS A 63 4.54 0.36 5.62
C HIS A 63 4.97 -1.02 5.15
N CYS A 64 6.12 -1.13 4.49
CA CYS A 64 6.73 -2.41 4.16
C CYS A 64 8.24 -2.40 4.39
N ARG A 65 8.78 -3.59 4.60
CA ARG A 65 10.22 -3.82 4.68
C ARG A 65 10.57 -5.23 4.20
N LYS A 66 11.64 -5.33 3.42
CA LYS A 66 12.28 -6.59 3.05
C LYS A 66 13.70 -6.63 3.60
N HIS A 67 14.06 -7.72 4.26
CA HIS A 67 15.40 -7.90 4.82
C HIS A 67 16.49 -7.89 3.75
N SER A 68 16.24 -8.56 2.62
CA SER A 68 17.18 -8.64 1.50
C SER A 68 17.43 -7.28 0.82
N VAL A 69 16.48 -6.35 0.90
CA VAL A 69 16.58 -5.00 0.34
C VAL A 69 17.21 -4.02 1.34
N GLY A 70 16.98 -4.26 2.64
CA GLY A 70 17.53 -3.43 3.73
C GLY A 70 16.87 -2.05 3.85
N ARG A 71 15.87 -1.74 3.00
CA ARG A 71 15.13 -0.48 3.04
C ARG A 71 13.72 -0.66 3.53
N THR A 72 13.17 0.42 4.08
CA THR A 72 11.80 0.53 4.58
C THR A 72 11.08 1.60 3.77
N PHE A 73 9.96 1.24 3.14
CA PHE A 73 9.01 2.20 2.62
C PHE A 73 7.94 2.44 3.67
N HIS A 74 7.87 3.65 4.21
CA HIS A 74 6.94 3.98 5.29
C HIS A 74 6.42 5.42 5.14
N VAL A 75 5.21 5.53 4.63
CA VAL A 75 4.59 6.84 4.32
C VAL A 75 3.17 6.93 4.87
N VAL A 76 2.76 8.15 5.20
CA VAL A 76 1.40 8.49 5.63
C VAL A 76 0.85 9.54 4.68
N THR A 77 -0.38 9.41 4.23
CA THR A 77 -1.03 10.45 3.41
C THR A 77 -1.06 11.77 4.17
N ALA A 78 -0.70 12.85 3.47
CA ALA A 78 -0.63 14.18 4.07
C ALA A 78 -2.03 14.67 4.52
N ALA A 79 -2.09 15.42 5.62
CA ALA A 79 -3.33 16.04 6.10
C ALA A 79 -3.67 17.31 5.31
N ASN A 80 -3.84 17.17 3.99
CA ASN A 80 -4.17 18.23 3.04
C ASN A 80 -5.04 17.68 1.89
N SER A 81 -5.43 18.54 0.94
CA SER A 81 -6.26 18.15 -0.21
C SER A 81 -5.63 17.05 -1.09
N SER A 82 -4.30 17.08 -1.27
CA SER A 82 -3.59 16.07 -2.05
C SER A 82 -3.59 14.71 -1.36
N GLY A 83 -3.37 14.65 -0.05
CA GLY A 83 -3.47 13.41 0.72
C GLY A 83 -4.90 12.89 0.81
N ASN A 84 -5.91 13.79 0.92
CA ASN A 84 -7.31 13.39 0.87
C ASN A 84 -7.67 12.76 -0.50
N ALA A 85 -7.13 13.26 -1.61
CA ALA A 85 -7.32 12.63 -2.93
C ALA A 85 -6.80 11.18 -2.97
N VAL A 86 -5.68 10.89 -2.28
CA VAL A 86 -5.16 9.52 -2.12
C VAL A 86 -6.13 8.65 -1.31
N VAL A 87 -6.65 9.19 -0.20
CA VAL A 87 -7.64 8.48 0.64
C VAL A 87 -8.88 8.14 -0.18
N GLN A 88 -9.44 9.11 -0.93
CA GLN A 88 -10.62 8.88 -1.78
C GLN A 88 -10.36 7.82 -2.86
N TYR A 89 -9.20 7.85 -3.48
CA TYR A 89 -8.84 6.89 -4.52
C TYR A 89 -8.74 5.46 -3.97
N PHE A 90 -7.99 5.25 -2.90
CA PHE A 90 -7.82 3.91 -2.31
C PHE A 90 -9.08 3.41 -1.59
N SER A 91 -9.97 4.31 -1.19
CA SER A 91 -11.31 3.96 -0.66
C SER A 91 -12.35 3.71 -1.77
N GLY A 92 -11.96 3.78 -3.05
CA GLY A 92 -12.90 3.53 -4.15
C GLY A 92 -14.01 4.56 -4.33
N LEU A 93 -13.82 5.78 -3.84
CA LEU A 93 -14.76 6.89 -3.99
C LEU A 93 -14.57 7.63 -5.32
N THR A 94 -13.41 7.50 -5.92
CA THR A 94 -13.04 8.06 -7.22
C THR A 94 -12.12 7.12 -7.98
N ASP A 95 -12.14 7.22 -9.31
CA ASP A 95 -11.18 6.54 -10.20
C ASP A 95 -10.07 7.50 -10.69
N VAL A 96 -10.08 8.74 -10.21
CA VAL A 96 -9.04 9.73 -10.54
C VAL A 96 -7.77 9.41 -9.76
N GLU A 97 -6.69 9.10 -10.48
CA GLU A 97 -5.38 8.83 -9.88
C GLU A 97 -4.79 10.08 -9.28
N PRO A 98 -4.50 10.05 -7.97
CA PRO A 98 -3.97 11.22 -7.29
C PRO A 98 -2.49 11.43 -7.60
N VAL A 99 -2.05 12.68 -7.50
CA VAL A 99 -0.64 13.06 -7.60
C VAL A 99 0.12 12.48 -6.40
N SER A 100 1.31 11.95 -6.64
CA SER A 100 2.16 11.34 -5.61
C SER A 100 2.89 12.39 -4.76
N CYS A 101 3.60 13.33 -5.40
CA CYS A 101 4.38 14.34 -4.69
C CYS A 101 3.48 15.32 -3.91
N GLY A 102 3.80 15.55 -2.64
CA GLY A 102 3.01 16.42 -1.74
C GLY A 102 1.75 15.76 -1.17
N SER A 103 1.43 14.52 -1.57
CA SER A 103 0.28 13.78 -1.06
C SER A 103 0.58 12.89 0.14
N TYR A 104 1.84 12.74 0.52
CA TYR A 104 2.25 11.98 1.69
C TYR A 104 3.44 12.61 2.42
N VAL A 105 3.63 12.18 3.65
CA VAL A 105 4.77 12.48 4.51
C VAL A 105 5.53 11.17 4.75
N ARG A 106 6.85 11.21 4.67
CA ARG A 106 7.72 10.10 5.01
C ARG A 106 7.84 9.98 6.52
N MET A 107 7.73 8.77 7.05
CA MET A 107 7.94 8.50 8.47
C MET A 107 9.44 8.50 8.79
N GLU A 108 9.78 8.59 10.07
CA GLU A 108 11.18 8.70 10.55
C GLU A 108 12.06 7.52 10.09
N ASP A 109 11.50 6.32 10.03
CA ASP A 109 12.19 5.10 9.61
C ASP A 109 12.13 4.84 8.10
N ASP A 110 11.50 5.72 7.30
CA ASP A 110 11.50 5.61 5.84
C ASP A 110 12.87 5.97 5.27
N ASN A 111 13.50 5.01 4.60
CA ASN A 111 14.75 5.20 3.86
C ASN A 111 14.65 4.73 2.40
N SER A 112 13.42 4.58 1.89
CA SER A 112 13.13 4.06 0.55
C SER A 112 13.53 5.02 -0.56
N GLU A 113 13.95 4.47 -1.69
CA GLU A 113 14.14 5.21 -2.94
C GLU A 113 12.79 5.54 -3.60
N LEU A 114 11.81 4.66 -3.46
CA LEU A 114 10.46 4.87 -3.98
C LEU A 114 9.88 6.18 -3.44
N ALA A 115 9.88 6.39 -2.10
CA ALA A 115 9.31 7.62 -1.52
C ALA A 115 10.13 8.89 -1.84
N ARG A 116 11.43 8.77 -2.11
CA ARG A 116 12.26 9.93 -2.49
C ARG A 116 11.97 10.45 -3.89
N ARG A 117 11.53 9.56 -4.78
CA ARG A 117 11.42 9.81 -6.23
C ARG A 117 9.96 9.88 -6.69
N CYS A 118 9.11 10.52 -5.89
CA CYS A 118 7.66 10.60 -6.14
C CYS A 118 7.29 11.10 -7.54
N SER A 119 8.07 12.00 -8.12
CA SER A 119 7.81 12.56 -9.46
C SER A 119 7.95 11.54 -10.60
N GLU A 120 8.59 10.40 -10.32
CA GLU A 120 8.82 9.35 -11.30
C GLU A 120 7.80 8.20 -11.22
N TRP A 121 6.87 8.27 -10.25
CA TRP A 121 5.88 7.22 -10.08
C TRP A 121 4.96 7.10 -11.28
N ASN A 122 4.63 5.85 -11.63
CA ASN A 122 3.78 5.45 -12.73
C ASN A 122 4.44 5.57 -14.13
N TYR A 123 4.08 4.68 -15.04
CA TYR A 123 4.57 4.66 -16.41
C TYR A 123 3.68 5.51 -17.33
N GLY A 124 4.26 6.47 -18.03
CA GLY A 124 3.54 7.36 -18.97
C GLY A 124 2.69 8.45 -18.29
N GLN A 125 2.59 8.44 -16.96
CA GLN A 125 1.93 9.46 -16.14
C GLN A 125 2.75 9.71 -14.87
N ALA A 126 4.01 10.07 -15.05
CA ALA A 126 4.93 10.29 -13.94
C ALA A 126 4.33 11.19 -12.84
N GLY A 127 4.61 10.80 -11.59
CA GLY A 127 4.14 11.53 -10.42
C GLY A 127 2.72 11.18 -9.96
N LYS A 128 2.23 9.96 -10.23
CA LYS A 128 0.90 9.51 -9.78
C LYS A 128 0.96 8.20 -9.00
N TRP A 129 0.06 8.07 -8.03
CA TRP A 129 -0.23 6.81 -7.38
C TRP A 129 -0.89 5.83 -8.35
N SER A 130 -0.73 4.52 -8.06
CA SER A 130 -1.33 3.41 -8.80
C SER A 130 -0.70 3.11 -10.16
N ARG A 131 -1.10 2.00 -10.72
CA ARG A 131 -0.70 1.55 -12.05
C ARG A 131 -1.87 1.70 -13.02
N THR A 132 -1.79 2.66 -13.94
CA THR A 132 -2.64 2.71 -15.10
C THR A 132 -1.82 2.48 -16.36
N GLY A 133 -2.10 1.40 -17.01
CA GLY A 133 -1.69 1.12 -18.37
C GLY A 133 -2.85 0.49 -19.10
N LYS A 134 -2.88 0.52 -20.43
CA LYS A 134 -3.89 -0.18 -21.23
C LYS A 134 -3.96 -1.64 -20.76
N GLY A 135 -5.06 -2.07 -20.13
CA GLY A 135 -5.31 -3.44 -19.68
C GLY A 135 -5.22 -3.71 -18.18
N TRP A 136 -4.77 -2.77 -17.35
CA TRP A 136 -4.54 -3.02 -15.90
C TRP A 136 -5.51 -2.28 -14.98
N LYS A 137 -6.74 -2.07 -15.38
CA LYS A 137 -7.79 -1.53 -14.49
C LYS A 137 -8.19 -2.58 -13.46
N ASN A 138 -7.32 -2.91 -12.52
CA ASN A 138 -7.73 -3.72 -11.39
C ASN A 138 -8.27 -2.82 -10.28
N THR A 139 -9.55 -2.52 -10.35
CA THR A 139 -10.25 -1.70 -9.36
C THR A 139 -10.37 -2.38 -8.00
N VAL A 140 -10.20 -3.70 -7.92
CA VAL A 140 -10.38 -4.48 -6.68
C VAL A 140 -9.13 -4.46 -5.79
N GLN A 141 -7.95 -4.31 -6.39
CA GLN A 141 -6.65 -4.56 -5.75
C GLN A 141 -5.78 -3.31 -5.58
N ARG A 142 -6.37 -2.12 -5.52
CA ARG A 142 -5.62 -0.85 -5.53
C ARG A 142 -4.55 -0.73 -4.46
N LEU A 143 -4.80 -1.25 -3.25
CA LEU A 143 -3.88 -1.14 -2.13
C LEU A 143 -2.65 -2.04 -2.21
N TYR A 144 -2.71 -3.12 -2.97
CA TYR A 144 -1.66 -4.13 -2.96
C TYR A 144 -1.18 -4.56 -4.36
N ASN A 145 -1.70 -3.95 -5.43
CA ASN A 145 -1.22 -4.11 -6.80
C ASN A 145 -0.63 -2.80 -7.31
N HIS A 146 0.69 -2.66 -7.22
CA HIS A 146 1.43 -1.48 -7.68
C HIS A 146 0.80 -0.16 -7.21
N ALA A 147 0.49 -0.05 -5.91
CA ALA A 147 -0.05 1.18 -5.35
C ALA A 147 0.90 2.37 -5.52
N ALA A 148 2.21 2.11 -5.45
CA ALA A 148 3.29 3.04 -5.73
C ALA A 148 4.39 2.28 -6.49
N TRP A 149 4.94 2.85 -7.57
CA TRP A 149 5.96 2.16 -8.35
C TRP A 149 6.71 3.08 -9.32
N ILE A 150 7.97 2.75 -9.60
CA ILE A 150 8.82 3.35 -10.64
C ILE A 150 9.22 2.25 -11.60
N TYR A 151 8.91 2.42 -12.87
CA TYR A 151 9.14 1.41 -13.91
C TYR A 151 10.55 0.82 -13.86
N GLY A 152 10.63 -0.50 -13.77
CA GLY A 152 11.88 -1.25 -13.82
C GLY A 152 12.79 -1.07 -12.59
N GLN A 153 12.32 -0.46 -11.47
CA GLN A 153 13.20 -0.14 -10.35
C GLN A 153 12.61 -0.45 -8.97
N TYR A 154 11.59 0.30 -8.54
CA TYR A 154 11.09 0.28 -7.15
C TYR A 154 9.58 0.17 -7.14
N HIS A 155 9.05 -0.80 -6.41
CA HIS A 155 7.62 -1.07 -6.37
C HIS A 155 7.11 -1.30 -4.95
N TRP A 156 5.84 -1.00 -4.75
CA TRP A 156 4.98 -1.57 -3.73
C TRP A 156 4.01 -2.51 -4.45
N ASP A 157 4.22 -3.82 -4.39
CA ASP A 157 3.36 -4.82 -5.04
C ASP A 157 3.29 -6.14 -4.29
N LEU A 158 2.12 -6.78 -4.29
CA LEU A 158 1.84 -8.05 -3.65
C LEU A 158 1.10 -9.05 -4.57
N VAL A 159 0.95 -8.73 -5.84
CA VAL A 159 0.10 -9.52 -6.76
C VAL A 159 0.89 -10.46 -7.64
N ASP A 160 2.10 -10.11 -7.97
CA ASP A 160 2.86 -10.90 -8.92
C ASP A 160 3.40 -12.19 -8.29
N ARG A 161 3.30 -13.26 -9.06
CA ARG A 161 3.29 -14.69 -8.68
C ARG A 161 4.44 -15.22 -7.83
N ASN A 162 5.21 -14.46 -7.17
CA ASN A 162 6.26 -14.83 -6.19
C ASN A 162 7.19 -13.65 -5.86
N SER A 163 6.91 -12.46 -6.35
CA SER A 163 7.69 -11.27 -6.05
C SER A 163 6.85 -10.29 -5.28
N PHE A 164 6.80 -10.44 -3.98
CA PHE A 164 6.30 -9.37 -3.12
C PHE A 164 7.34 -8.26 -3.09
N GLU A 165 7.01 -7.10 -3.66
CA GLU A 165 7.95 -6.00 -3.87
C GLU A 165 7.76 -4.90 -2.82
N CYS A 166 8.86 -4.48 -2.21
CA CYS A 166 8.92 -3.39 -1.25
C CYS A 166 10.20 -2.58 -1.48
N ASP A 167 10.06 -1.48 -2.19
CA ASP A 167 11.18 -0.63 -2.62
C ASP A 167 12.23 -1.39 -3.44
N ASP A 168 11.77 -2.38 -4.20
CA ASP A 168 12.59 -3.20 -5.09
C ASP A 168 11.74 -3.65 -6.29
N MET A 169 12.38 -4.35 -7.20
CA MET A 169 11.75 -5.10 -8.29
C MET A 169 12.37 -6.47 -8.35
N SER A 170 11.58 -7.52 -8.10
CA SER A 170 11.94 -8.92 -8.27
C SER A 170 12.82 -9.61 -7.21
N ALA A 171 13.24 -8.99 -6.13
CA ALA A 171 13.90 -9.73 -5.06
C ALA A 171 12.92 -10.68 -4.36
N SER A 172 13.27 -11.96 -4.22
CA SER A 172 12.43 -12.91 -3.50
C SER A 172 12.20 -12.49 -2.05
N PRO A 173 11.00 -12.63 -1.51
CA PRO A 173 10.75 -12.32 -0.11
C PRO A 173 11.44 -13.33 0.82
N SER A 174 11.84 -12.86 1.99
CA SER A 174 12.41 -13.65 3.08
C SER A 174 11.40 -13.81 4.21
N SER A 175 11.60 -14.78 5.09
CA SER A 175 10.76 -14.93 6.28
C SER A 175 10.84 -13.67 7.16
N GLY A 176 9.68 -13.14 7.55
CA GLY A 176 9.56 -11.94 8.35
C GLY A 176 9.51 -10.63 7.56
N ASP A 177 9.63 -10.67 6.24
CA ASP A 177 9.31 -9.50 5.42
C ASP A 177 7.83 -9.16 5.53
N PHE A 178 7.48 -7.89 5.50
CA PHE A 178 6.10 -7.49 5.76
C PHE A 178 5.59 -6.33 4.90
N TRP A 179 4.25 -6.33 4.70
CA TRP A 179 3.47 -5.24 4.10
C TRP A 179 2.25 -4.99 4.96
N LYS A 180 2.10 -3.77 5.44
CA LYS A 180 1.01 -3.35 6.31
C LYS A 180 0.39 -2.05 5.80
N VAL A 181 -0.94 -1.97 5.86
CA VAL A 181 -1.68 -0.73 5.61
C VAL A 181 -2.56 -0.45 6.82
N PHE A 182 -2.59 0.81 7.21
CA PHE A 182 -3.40 1.30 8.33
C PHE A 182 -4.22 2.50 7.89
N VAL A 183 -5.32 2.74 8.58
CA VAL A 183 -6.17 3.93 8.40
C VAL A 183 -6.41 4.63 9.73
N ARG A 184 -6.66 5.95 9.67
CA ARG A 184 -6.98 6.79 10.83
C ARG A 184 -7.92 7.92 10.43
#